data_f84bc4ac00e39ee4bbb949193d2d5ce9
#
_entry.id   f84bc4ac00e39ee4bbb949193d2d5ce9
#
_cell.length_a   1.000
_cell.length_b   1.000
_cell.length_c   1.000
_cell.angle_alpha   90.00
_cell.angle_beta   90.00
_cell.angle_gamma   90.00
#
_symmetry.space_group_name_H-M   'P 1'
#
loop_
_entity.id
_entity.type
_entity.pdbx_description
1 polymer ?
#
loop_
_entity_poly.entity_id
_entity_poly.type
_entity_poly.pdbx_seq_one_letter_code
_entity_poly.pdbx_strand_id
1 'polypeptide(L)'
;MSTSFQAWVAREGDGTIDFAPETVDESFLPPGEVTIAVHFSSVNYKDALAVTPKGGVVSDYPIVPGIDVAGEVISSDSDEFTPGDLVVAHGYDIGTARHGGYAERARVPAEWVVKLTDGLSPADAATIGTAGFTAAMSVAALLDRGLTPDDGPVLVTGASGGVGSVTVDLLAAAGFEVVASSGKSDAHDFLTELGASTVIGRLPEDPDVKPRPLGKSQWAAAVDCVGGKTLAHVLSTLKYRGAVAASGLTGGPSLPTTVLPFILRGVDLLGIDSVQLPIDERRALWKRIATDLKPRHLASITREVDVENVTSVIDSIRDGGYTGRALVRVAGGF
;
A
#
# COMPACT_ATOMS: atom_id res chain seq x y z
N MET A 1 27.23 26.74 2.12
CA MET A 1 26.27 26.84 3.24
C MET A 1 25.40 25.61 3.16
N SER A 2 25.35 24.81 4.22
CA SER A 2 24.44 23.66 4.27
C SER A 2 23.01 24.17 4.18
N THR A 3 22.23 23.66 3.24
CA THR A 3 20.83 24.04 3.08
C THR A 3 20.00 23.25 4.08
N SER A 4 19.42 23.92 5.07
CA SER A 4 18.49 23.30 6.03
C SER A 4 17.12 23.07 5.40
N PHE A 5 16.42 22.04 5.88
CA PHE A 5 15.06 21.69 5.47
C PHE A 5 14.28 21.08 6.63
N GLN A 6 12.95 21.03 6.51
CA GLN A 6 12.07 20.46 7.54
C GLN A 6 11.88 18.95 7.34
N ALA A 7 11.81 18.23 8.45
CA ALA A 7 11.53 16.78 8.48
C ALA A 7 10.76 16.39 9.74
N TRP A 8 9.85 15.44 9.63
CA TRP A 8 9.29 14.74 10.77
C TRP A 8 10.19 13.57 11.14
N VAL A 9 10.81 13.64 12.31
CA VAL A 9 11.83 12.69 12.75
C VAL A 9 11.29 11.85 13.90
N ALA A 10 11.40 10.53 13.78
CA ALA A 10 11.14 9.60 14.87
C ALA A 10 12.47 9.31 15.60
N ARG A 11 12.47 9.46 16.92
CA ARG A 11 13.61 9.17 17.81
C ARG A 11 13.20 8.22 18.92
N GLU A 12 14.00 7.22 19.17
CA GLU A 12 13.78 6.31 20.30
C GLU A 12 14.45 6.85 21.56
N GLY A 13 13.71 6.85 22.67
CA GLY A 13 14.21 7.23 23.98
C GLY A 13 13.34 6.67 25.10
N ASP A 14 13.95 6.07 26.12
CA ASP A 14 13.27 5.54 27.32
C ASP A 14 12.11 4.59 27.04
N GLY A 15 12.20 3.81 25.94
CA GLY A 15 11.16 2.85 25.53
C GLY A 15 9.93 3.47 24.84
N THR A 16 10.03 4.75 24.47
CA THR A 16 9.03 5.49 23.68
C THR A 16 9.63 5.93 22.36
N ILE A 17 8.77 6.26 21.40
CA ILE A 17 9.18 6.91 20.15
C ILE A 17 8.64 8.35 20.19
N ASP A 18 9.54 9.31 20.19
CA ASP A 18 9.22 10.72 19.98
C ASP A 18 9.19 11.00 18.47
N PHE A 19 8.06 11.50 17.97
CA PHE A 19 7.86 11.78 16.56
C PHE A 19 7.42 13.24 16.39
N ALA A 20 8.36 14.08 15.94
CA ALA A 20 8.20 15.52 15.93
C ALA A 20 8.87 16.19 14.70
N PRO A 21 8.44 17.41 14.31
CA PRO A 21 9.09 18.17 13.27
C PRO A 21 10.44 18.71 13.76
N GLU A 22 11.46 18.61 12.90
CA GLU A 22 12.81 19.12 13.15
C GLU A 22 13.34 19.86 11.93
N THR A 23 14.21 20.86 12.16
CA THR A 23 15.04 21.44 11.10
C THR A 23 16.35 20.68 11.03
N VAL A 24 16.60 20.04 9.91
CA VAL A 24 17.82 19.25 9.65
C VAL A 24 18.58 19.80 8.44
N ASP A 25 19.78 19.32 8.20
CA ASP A 25 20.57 19.72 7.04
C ASP A 25 20.92 18.54 6.14
N GLU A 26 21.61 18.79 5.02
CA GLU A 26 21.92 17.76 4.03
C GLU A 26 22.80 16.62 4.56
N SER A 27 23.51 16.81 5.69
CA SER A 27 24.29 15.74 6.32
C SER A 27 23.40 14.66 6.97
N PHE A 28 22.13 15.00 7.21
CA PHE A 28 21.12 14.07 7.73
C PHE A 28 20.63 13.10 6.64
N LEU A 29 20.75 13.46 5.35
CA LEU A 29 20.34 12.58 4.26
C LEU A 29 21.28 11.38 4.14
N PRO A 30 20.72 10.16 3.97
CA PRO A 30 21.54 8.97 3.77
C PRO A 30 22.28 9.02 2.42
N PRO A 31 23.31 8.18 2.22
CA PRO A 31 23.95 8.03 0.90
C PRO A 31 22.93 7.60 -0.17
N GLY A 32 23.06 8.14 -1.39
CA GLY A 32 22.22 7.81 -2.53
C GLY A 32 22.50 8.76 -3.70
N GLU A 33 22.21 8.33 -4.92
CA GLU A 33 22.55 9.07 -6.13
C GLU A 33 21.52 10.12 -6.50
N VAL A 34 20.25 9.96 -6.05
CA VAL A 34 19.14 10.86 -6.45
C VAL A 34 18.59 11.59 -5.24
N THR A 35 18.66 12.92 -5.27
CA THR A 35 18.03 13.79 -4.27
C THR A 35 16.74 14.35 -4.85
N ILE A 36 15.64 14.18 -4.11
CA ILE A 36 14.27 14.53 -4.51
C ILE A 36 13.75 15.63 -3.60
N ALA A 37 13.23 16.71 -4.18
CA ALA A 37 12.31 17.62 -3.48
C ALA A 37 10.98 16.88 -3.34
N VAL A 38 10.60 16.55 -2.12
CA VAL A 38 9.38 15.79 -1.86
C VAL A 38 8.19 16.73 -1.94
N HIS A 39 7.32 16.51 -2.91
CA HIS A 39 6.06 17.24 -3.01
C HIS A 39 4.98 16.58 -2.17
N PHE A 40 4.86 15.25 -2.29
CA PHE A 40 3.87 14.45 -1.60
C PHE A 40 4.45 13.15 -1.07
N SER A 41 3.86 12.69 0.01
CA SER A 41 4.00 11.35 0.56
C SER A 41 2.60 10.75 0.77
N SER A 42 2.50 9.64 1.45
CA SER A 42 1.22 9.07 1.88
C SER A 42 1.37 8.39 3.24
N VAL A 43 0.25 8.00 3.87
CA VAL A 43 0.33 7.24 5.12
C VAL A 43 -0.06 5.79 4.88
N ASN A 44 0.79 4.88 5.33
CA ASN A 44 0.61 3.44 5.29
C ASN A 44 0.67 2.85 6.71
N TYR A 45 0.16 1.64 6.88
CA TYR A 45 0.24 0.93 8.16
C TYR A 45 1.69 0.77 8.65
N LYS A 46 2.64 0.62 7.73
CA LYS A 46 4.07 0.53 8.03
C LYS A 46 4.62 1.82 8.66
N ASP A 47 4.13 2.98 8.24
CA ASP A 47 4.51 4.27 8.85
C ASP A 47 4.02 4.37 10.29
N ALA A 48 2.82 3.86 10.56
CA ALA A 48 2.31 3.78 11.94
C ALA A 48 3.16 2.84 12.81
N LEU A 49 3.63 1.73 12.27
CA LEU A 49 4.56 0.83 12.96
C LEU A 49 5.92 1.49 13.20
N ALA A 50 6.41 2.31 12.28
CA ALA A 50 7.70 3.00 12.39
C ALA A 50 7.75 4.01 13.56
N VAL A 51 6.61 4.53 13.99
CA VAL A 51 6.50 5.45 15.12
C VAL A 51 5.89 4.80 16.37
N THR A 52 5.73 3.47 16.36
CA THR A 52 5.19 2.71 17.49
C THR A 52 6.32 1.94 18.19
N PRO A 53 6.45 2.03 19.53
CA PRO A 53 7.43 1.23 20.25
C PRO A 53 7.28 -0.27 19.95
N LYS A 54 8.39 -0.92 19.59
CA LYS A 54 8.40 -2.34 19.20
C LYS A 54 7.56 -2.66 17.96
N GLY A 55 7.32 -1.69 17.09
CA GLY A 55 6.59 -1.89 15.82
C GLY A 55 7.27 -2.85 14.84
N GLY A 56 8.56 -3.13 15.02
CA GLY A 56 9.30 -4.20 14.33
C GLY A 56 9.65 -3.92 12.88
N VAL A 57 9.50 -2.68 12.40
CA VAL A 57 9.81 -2.28 11.03
C VAL A 57 11.03 -1.35 10.93
N VAL A 58 11.42 -0.74 12.03
CA VAL A 58 12.63 0.10 12.14
C VAL A 58 13.57 -0.54 13.16
N SER A 59 14.84 -0.70 12.79
CA SER A 59 15.88 -1.23 13.67
C SER A 59 16.72 -0.12 14.31
N ASP A 60 16.90 0.99 13.59
CA ASP A 60 17.82 2.04 13.99
C ASP A 60 17.14 3.42 13.89
N TYR A 61 17.16 4.14 15.01
CA TYR A 61 16.70 5.53 15.08
C TYR A 61 17.91 6.48 15.20
N PRO A 62 17.82 7.76 14.75
CA PRO A 62 16.62 8.43 14.24
C PRO A 62 16.26 8.04 12.81
N ILE A 63 14.96 8.10 12.49
CA ILE A 63 14.43 7.86 11.14
C ILE A 63 13.40 8.93 10.75
N VAL A 64 13.35 9.29 9.49
CA VAL A 64 12.21 9.97 8.88
C VAL A 64 11.29 8.89 8.31
N PRO A 65 10.06 8.71 8.82
CA PRO A 65 9.09 7.79 8.24
C PRO A 65 8.53 8.30 6.89
N GLY A 66 7.52 7.64 6.38
CA GLY A 66 6.94 7.93 5.06
C GLY A 66 7.54 7.04 3.98
N ILE A 67 6.96 5.82 3.82
CA ILE A 67 7.50 4.82 2.88
C ILE A 67 7.23 5.15 1.41
N ASP A 68 6.53 6.24 1.12
CA ASP A 68 6.24 6.75 -0.23
C ASP A 68 6.88 8.14 -0.39
N VAL A 69 7.56 8.35 -1.50
CA VAL A 69 8.20 9.61 -1.90
C VAL A 69 7.75 9.93 -3.32
N ALA A 70 7.11 11.08 -3.52
CA ALA A 70 6.79 11.58 -4.85
C ALA A 70 7.14 13.07 -4.96
N GLY A 71 7.85 13.45 -6.02
CA GLY A 71 8.31 14.81 -6.17
C GLY A 71 9.18 15.01 -7.40
N GLU A 72 10.11 15.95 -7.30
CA GLU A 72 10.97 16.38 -8.38
C GLU A 72 12.45 16.14 -8.03
N VAL A 73 13.22 15.61 -8.95
CA VAL A 73 14.67 15.47 -8.82
C VAL A 73 15.32 16.85 -8.76
N ILE A 74 16.09 17.12 -7.70
CA ILE A 74 16.86 18.37 -7.56
C ILE A 74 18.35 18.19 -7.86
N SER A 75 18.87 16.97 -7.66
CA SER A 75 20.22 16.59 -8.09
C SER A 75 20.32 15.08 -8.30
N SER A 76 21.20 14.65 -9.19
CA SER A 76 21.48 13.25 -9.45
C SER A 76 22.94 13.04 -9.83
N ASP A 77 23.57 11.99 -9.28
CA ASP A 77 24.85 11.46 -9.70
C ASP A 77 24.69 10.30 -10.71
N SER A 78 23.44 9.90 -11.02
CA SER A 78 23.10 8.89 -12.01
C SER A 78 22.73 9.54 -13.35
N ASP A 79 23.21 8.99 -14.45
CA ASP A 79 22.85 9.43 -15.81
C ASP A 79 21.37 9.17 -16.17
N GLU A 80 20.67 8.33 -15.38
CA GLU A 80 19.25 8.04 -15.61
C GLU A 80 18.33 9.22 -15.25
N PHE A 81 18.75 10.13 -14.36
CA PHE A 81 17.89 11.18 -13.83
C PHE A 81 18.53 12.55 -13.99
N THR A 82 17.69 13.54 -14.29
CA THR A 82 18.08 14.94 -14.41
C THR A 82 17.22 15.82 -13.51
N PRO A 83 17.74 16.97 -12.99
CA PRO A 83 16.92 17.94 -12.28
C PRO A 83 15.69 18.34 -13.10
N GLY A 84 14.52 18.36 -12.44
CA GLY A 84 13.22 18.59 -13.08
C GLY A 84 12.45 17.32 -13.42
N ASP A 85 13.07 16.13 -13.40
CA ASP A 85 12.33 14.87 -13.59
C ASP A 85 11.32 14.66 -12.45
N LEU A 86 10.06 14.40 -12.79
CA LEU A 86 9.05 13.99 -11.82
C LEU A 86 9.17 12.49 -11.56
N VAL A 87 9.24 12.12 -10.27
CA VAL A 87 9.58 10.77 -9.86
C VAL A 87 8.73 10.27 -8.70
N VAL A 88 8.67 8.95 -8.57
CA VAL A 88 8.18 8.25 -7.38
C VAL A 88 9.23 7.22 -6.93
N ALA A 89 9.38 7.10 -5.62
CA ALA A 89 10.17 6.04 -4.99
C ALA A 89 9.41 5.48 -3.79
N HIS A 90 9.33 4.16 -3.68
CA HIS A 90 8.68 3.46 -2.57
C HIS A 90 9.17 2.02 -2.48
N GLY A 91 8.90 1.38 -1.34
CA GLY A 91 9.42 0.03 -1.08
C GLY A 91 10.87 0.06 -0.61
N TYR A 92 11.56 -1.07 -0.74
CA TYR A 92 12.91 -1.26 -0.24
C TYR A 92 13.02 -0.82 1.24
N ASP A 93 14.01 0.00 1.56
CA ASP A 93 14.27 0.47 2.93
C ASP A 93 13.71 1.87 3.23
N ILE A 94 12.98 2.48 2.30
CA ILE A 94 12.45 3.85 2.44
C ILE A 94 11.51 3.91 3.65
N GLY A 95 11.74 4.87 4.55
CA GLY A 95 10.96 5.10 5.75
C GLY A 95 11.13 4.05 6.86
N THR A 96 12.05 3.08 6.69
CA THR A 96 12.28 1.98 7.66
C THR A 96 13.74 1.81 8.07
N ALA A 97 14.67 1.72 7.13
CA ALA A 97 16.12 1.70 7.38
C ALA A 97 16.83 2.86 6.68
N ARG A 98 16.13 3.60 5.82
CA ARG A 98 16.55 4.87 5.23
C ARG A 98 15.45 5.91 5.41
N HIS A 99 15.83 7.18 5.51
CA HIS A 99 14.88 8.27 5.65
C HIS A 99 13.87 8.28 4.49
N GLY A 100 12.60 8.50 4.82
CA GLY A 100 11.45 8.47 3.92
C GLY A 100 10.90 9.83 3.57
N GLY A 101 9.62 9.85 3.21
CA GLY A 101 8.92 10.95 2.56
C GLY A 101 8.34 12.03 3.48
N TYR A 102 8.44 11.93 4.81
CA TYR A 102 7.95 13.00 5.69
C TYR A 102 9.02 14.07 5.92
N ALA A 103 9.70 14.48 4.86
CA ALA A 103 10.68 15.56 4.84
C ALA A 103 10.63 16.28 3.50
N GLU A 104 11.01 17.56 3.47
CA GLU A 104 11.08 18.35 2.24
C GLU A 104 12.09 17.77 1.22
N ARG A 105 13.04 16.95 1.68
CA ARG A 105 14.04 16.29 0.83
C ARG A 105 14.21 14.83 1.22
N ALA A 106 14.33 13.99 0.20
CA ALA A 106 14.72 12.58 0.32
C ALA A 106 15.92 12.30 -0.59
N ARG A 107 16.83 11.43 -0.15
CA ARG A 107 17.93 10.94 -0.98
C ARG A 107 17.92 9.42 -1.01
N VAL A 108 17.85 8.86 -2.21
CA VAL A 108 17.68 7.43 -2.44
C VAL A 108 18.62 6.92 -3.54
N PRO A 109 18.93 5.60 -3.57
CA PRO A 109 19.60 4.98 -4.70
C PRO A 109 18.80 5.17 -6.00
N ALA A 110 19.49 5.38 -7.12
CA ALA A 110 18.88 5.54 -8.43
C ALA A 110 18.04 4.32 -8.84
N GLU A 111 18.48 3.13 -8.45
CA GLU A 111 17.79 1.86 -8.70
C GLU A 111 16.43 1.71 -7.96
N TRP A 112 16.06 2.65 -7.08
CA TRP A 112 14.77 2.66 -6.39
C TRP A 112 13.78 3.65 -7.00
N VAL A 113 14.23 4.45 -7.96
CA VAL A 113 13.47 5.59 -8.49
C VAL A 113 12.78 5.21 -9.79
N VAL A 114 11.54 5.62 -9.92
CA VAL A 114 10.74 5.48 -11.14
C VAL A 114 10.36 6.87 -11.64
N LYS A 115 10.70 7.18 -12.91
CA LYS A 115 10.18 8.38 -13.58
C LYS A 115 8.69 8.25 -13.79
N LEU A 116 7.95 9.31 -13.44
CA LEU A 116 6.53 9.36 -13.76
C LEU A 116 6.34 9.52 -15.27
N THR A 117 5.46 8.69 -15.80
CA THR A 117 5.07 8.78 -17.21
C THR A 117 3.90 9.76 -17.37
N ASP A 118 3.69 10.22 -18.61
CA ASP A 118 2.56 11.10 -18.94
C ASP A 118 1.24 10.53 -18.41
N GLY A 119 0.47 11.38 -17.73
CA GLY A 119 -0.83 11.04 -17.16
C GLY A 119 -0.83 10.70 -15.66
N LEU A 120 0.32 10.75 -14.97
CA LEU A 120 0.44 10.67 -13.51
C LEU A 120 1.18 11.89 -12.96
N SER A 121 0.53 12.63 -12.08
CA SER A 121 1.17 13.68 -11.29
C SER A 121 1.88 13.09 -10.05
N PRO A 122 2.78 13.83 -9.39
CA PRO A 122 3.32 13.42 -8.09
C PRO A 122 2.23 13.17 -7.03
N ALA A 123 1.13 13.93 -7.07
CA ALA A 123 -0.02 13.71 -6.18
C ALA A 123 -0.72 12.37 -6.47
N ASP A 124 -0.96 12.03 -7.76
CA ASP A 124 -1.52 10.73 -8.14
C ASP A 124 -0.59 9.60 -7.71
N ALA A 125 0.72 9.76 -7.97
CA ALA A 125 1.72 8.74 -7.63
C ALA A 125 1.82 8.51 -6.12
N ALA A 126 1.78 9.55 -5.29
CA ALA A 126 1.77 9.43 -3.83
C ALA A 126 0.44 8.87 -3.31
N THR A 127 -0.70 9.23 -3.91
CA THR A 127 -2.01 8.65 -3.59
C THR A 127 -2.01 7.15 -3.83
N ILE A 128 -1.55 6.72 -5.01
CA ILE A 128 -1.36 5.30 -5.32
C ILE A 128 -0.38 4.72 -4.30
N GLY A 129 0.82 5.26 -4.23
CA GLY A 129 1.87 4.87 -3.29
C GLY A 129 2.06 3.35 -3.22
N THR A 130 2.65 2.90 -2.13
CA THR A 130 2.85 1.47 -1.86
C THR A 130 1.53 0.70 -1.82
N ALA A 131 0.46 1.27 -1.27
CA ALA A 131 -0.82 0.56 -1.14
C ALA A 131 -1.52 0.36 -2.50
N GLY A 132 -1.62 1.40 -3.33
CA GLY A 132 -2.21 1.27 -4.67
C GLY A 132 -1.33 0.45 -5.60
N PHE A 133 -0.01 0.54 -5.48
CA PHE A 133 0.93 -0.32 -6.20
C PHE A 133 0.74 -1.79 -5.83
N THR A 134 0.56 -2.11 -4.54
CA THR A 134 0.26 -3.46 -4.05
C THR A 134 -1.09 -3.96 -4.59
N ALA A 135 -2.10 -3.09 -4.66
CA ALA A 135 -3.39 -3.41 -5.27
C ALA A 135 -3.24 -3.75 -6.76
N ALA A 136 -2.53 -2.92 -7.52
CA ALA A 136 -2.27 -3.15 -8.94
C ALA A 136 -1.48 -4.44 -9.18
N MET A 137 -0.46 -4.73 -8.35
CA MET A 137 0.31 -5.96 -8.39
C MET A 137 -0.58 -7.19 -8.12
N SER A 138 -1.48 -7.09 -7.14
CA SER A 138 -2.43 -8.15 -6.82
C SER A 138 -3.38 -8.45 -7.98
N VAL A 139 -3.95 -7.40 -8.58
CA VAL A 139 -4.85 -7.52 -9.73
C VAL A 139 -4.08 -8.08 -10.94
N ALA A 140 -2.89 -7.55 -11.25
CA ALA A 140 -2.04 -8.05 -12.33
C ALA A 140 -1.75 -9.54 -12.18
N ALA A 141 -1.35 -9.99 -10.98
CA ALA A 141 -1.05 -11.40 -10.71
C ALA A 141 -2.25 -12.33 -10.95
N LEU A 142 -3.48 -11.87 -10.68
CA LEU A 142 -4.70 -12.63 -10.97
C LEU A 142 -5.01 -12.65 -12.47
N LEU A 143 -4.90 -11.49 -13.17
CA LEU A 143 -5.11 -11.39 -14.61
C LEU A 143 -4.10 -12.23 -15.40
N ASP A 144 -2.83 -12.20 -15.02
CA ASP A 144 -1.76 -12.98 -15.65
C ASP A 144 -1.95 -14.50 -15.50
N ARG A 145 -2.76 -14.94 -14.53
CA ARG A 145 -3.22 -16.32 -14.39
C ARG A 145 -4.45 -16.65 -15.22
N GLY A 146 -4.95 -15.71 -15.99
CA GLY A 146 -6.06 -15.87 -16.91
C GLY A 146 -7.43 -15.65 -16.27
N LEU A 147 -7.50 -14.97 -15.11
CA LEU A 147 -8.79 -14.59 -14.50
C LEU A 147 -9.56 -13.65 -15.44
N THR A 148 -10.83 -13.97 -15.69
CA THR A 148 -11.74 -13.19 -16.51
C THR A 148 -13.04 -12.87 -15.75
N PRO A 149 -13.81 -11.85 -16.14
CA PRO A 149 -15.11 -11.54 -15.51
C PRO A 149 -16.12 -12.71 -15.55
N ASP A 150 -16.03 -13.59 -16.53
CA ASP A 150 -16.95 -14.74 -16.69
C ASP A 150 -16.70 -15.86 -15.65
N ASP A 151 -15.57 -15.86 -14.95
CA ASP A 151 -15.26 -16.86 -13.92
C ASP A 151 -16.11 -16.69 -12.66
N GLY A 152 -16.66 -15.48 -12.45
CA GLY A 152 -17.58 -15.13 -11.37
C GLY A 152 -16.96 -14.13 -10.35
N PRO A 153 -17.58 -13.99 -9.17
CA PRO A 153 -17.25 -12.93 -8.25
C PRO A 153 -15.83 -13.03 -7.69
N VAL A 154 -15.19 -11.86 -7.54
CA VAL A 154 -13.88 -11.67 -6.92
C VAL A 154 -14.08 -11.02 -5.54
N LEU A 155 -13.54 -11.64 -4.51
CA LEU A 155 -13.60 -11.14 -3.14
C LEU A 155 -12.41 -10.21 -2.85
N VAL A 156 -12.68 -9.07 -2.21
CA VAL A 156 -11.65 -8.19 -1.65
C VAL A 156 -11.85 -8.10 -0.14
N THR A 157 -10.89 -8.55 0.66
CA THR A 157 -10.94 -8.43 2.13
C THR A 157 -10.21 -7.18 2.61
N GLY A 158 -10.63 -6.60 3.74
CA GLY A 158 -10.11 -5.30 4.17
C GLY A 158 -10.37 -4.21 3.14
N ALA A 159 -11.50 -4.32 2.43
CA ALA A 159 -11.84 -3.55 1.25
C ALA A 159 -11.84 -2.04 1.47
N SER A 160 -12.16 -1.55 2.66
CA SER A 160 -12.18 -0.11 2.98
C SER A 160 -10.81 0.50 3.29
N GLY A 161 -9.75 -0.32 3.39
CA GLY A 161 -8.38 0.15 3.61
C GLY A 161 -7.67 0.61 2.34
N GLY A 162 -6.42 1.07 2.48
CA GLY A 162 -5.65 1.64 1.37
C GLY A 162 -5.45 0.70 0.18
N VAL A 163 -5.05 -0.56 0.41
CA VAL A 163 -4.90 -1.56 -0.66
C VAL A 163 -6.28 -2.00 -1.17
N GLY A 164 -7.20 -2.30 -0.24
CA GLY A 164 -8.51 -2.86 -0.59
C GLY A 164 -9.36 -1.92 -1.44
N SER A 165 -9.42 -0.62 -1.11
CA SER A 165 -10.22 0.36 -1.85
C SER A 165 -9.74 0.54 -3.29
N VAL A 166 -8.43 0.63 -3.49
CA VAL A 166 -7.85 0.68 -4.84
C VAL A 166 -8.08 -0.63 -5.59
N THR A 167 -8.02 -1.78 -4.90
CA THR A 167 -8.33 -3.09 -5.52
C THR A 167 -9.76 -3.16 -6.01
N VAL A 168 -10.73 -2.70 -5.19
CA VAL A 168 -12.15 -2.64 -5.60
C VAL A 168 -12.31 -1.82 -6.86
N ASP A 169 -11.73 -0.61 -6.90
CA ASP A 169 -11.79 0.28 -8.06
C ASP A 169 -11.16 -0.36 -9.32
N LEU A 170 -9.98 -0.96 -9.21
CA LEU A 170 -9.30 -1.61 -10.34
C LEU A 170 -10.09 -2.80 -10.89
N LEU A 171 -10.61 -3.68 -10.04
CA LEU A 171 -11.38 -4.84 -10.47
C LEU A 171 -12.73 -4.44 -11.08
N ALA A 172 -13.43 -3.47 -10.49
CA ALA A 172 -14.66 -2.93 -11.04
C ALA A 172 -14.41 -2.25 -12.40
N ALA A 173 -13.32 -1.50 -12.55
CA ALA A 173 -12.89 -0.90 -13.80
C ALA A 173 -12.62 -1.93 -14.90
N ALA A 174 -12.11 -3.12 -14.52
CA ALA A 174 -11.86 -4.25 -15.41
C ALA A 174 -13.12 -5.12 -15.69
N GLY A 175 -14.29 -4.75 -15.15
CA GLY A 175 -15.57 -5.41 -15.43
C GLY A 175 -15.90 -6.62 -14.56
N PHE A 176 -15.15 -6.83 -13.45
CA PHE A 176 -15.43 -7.92 -12.53
C PHE A 176 -16.63 -7.65 -11.61
N GLU A 177 -17.35 -8.70 -11.23
CA GLU A 177 -18.27 -8.68 -10.09
C GLU A 177 -17.44 -8.67 -8.80
N VAL A 178 -17.40 -7.52 -8.10
CA VAL A 178 -16.57 -7.33 -6.91
C VAL A 178 -17.40 -7.46 -5.65
N VAL A 179 -17.01 -8.38 -4.77
CA VAL A 179 -17.58 -8.50 -3.42
C VAL A 179 -16.57 -7.92 -2.42
N ALA A 180 -16.94 -6.80 -1.81
CA ALA A 180 -16.09 -6.08 -0.86
C ALA A 180 -16.41 -6.50 0.58
N SER A 181 -15.43 -7.03 1.31
CA SER A 181 -15.58 -7.38 2.73
C SER A 181 -14.92 -6.33 3.61
N SER A 182 -15.71 -5.68 4.46
CA SER A 182 -15.27 -4.67 5.41
C SER A 182 -15.94 -4.84 6.77
N GLY A 183 -15.18 -4.58 7.83
CA GLY A 183 -15.72 -4.52 9.19
C GLY A 183 -16.28 -3.14 9.57
N LYS A 184 -16.22 -2.16 8.67
CA LYS A 184 -16.70 -0.80 8.87
C LYS A 184 -18.07 -0.65 8.24
N SER A 185 -19.10 -0.46 9.06
CA SER A 185 -20.49 -0.30 8.56
C SER A 185 -20.70 1.01 7.81
N ASP A 186 -19.92 2.04 8.11
CA ASP A 186 -19.93 3.37 7.47
C ASP A 186 -19.20 3.41 6.13
N ALA A 187 -18.46 2.35 5.77
CA ALA A 187 -17.76 2.26 4.49
C ALA A 187 -18.62 1.66 3.35
N HIS A 188 -19.88 1.32 3.59
CA HIS A 188 -20.73 0.65 2.60
C HIS A 188 -20.93 1.49 1.34
N ASP A 189 -21.36 2.74 1.51
CA ASP A 189 -21.62 3.65 0.39
C ASP A 189 -20.34 3.96 -0.38
N PHE A 190 -19.23 4.20 0.33
CA PHE A 190 -17.92 4.40 -0.25
C PHE A 190 -17.49 3.21 -1.14
N LEU A 191 -17.64 1.98 -0.67
CA LEU A 191 -17.25 0.79 -1.44
C LEU A 191 -18.17 0.58 -2.65
N THR A 192 -19.46 0.91 -2.52
CA THR A 192 -20.43 0.85 -3.63
C THR A 192 -20.08 1.90 -4.69
N GLU A 193 -19.71 3.12 -4.30
CA GLU A 193 -19.24 4.18 -5.21
C GLU A 193 -18.00 3.75 -6.00
N LEU A 194 -17.07 3.00 -5.37
CA LEU A 194 -15.90 2.44 -6.04
C LEU A 194 -16.21 1.28 -6.99
N GLY A 195 -17.48 0.84 -7.06
CA GLY A 195 -17.95 -0.20 -7.98
C GLY A 195 -18.04 -1.60 -7.36
N ALA A 196 -18.06 -1.75 -6.03
CA ALA A 196 -18.39 -3.02 -5.41
C ALA A 196 -19.85 -3.40 -5.74
N SER A 197 -20.05 -4.60 -6.32
CA SER A 197 -21.38 -5.14 -6.63
C SER A 197 -22.12 -5.56 -5.36
N THR A 198 -21.39 -5.96 -4.34
CA THR A 198 -21.91 -6.35 -3.02
C THR A 198 -20.91 -5.98 -1.94
N VAL A 199 -21.41 -5.46 -0.82
CA VAL A 199 -20.60 -5.21 0.38
C VAL A 199 -21.07 -6.13 1.49
N ILE A 200 -20.13 -6.84 2.10
CA ILE A 200 -20.37 -7.80 3.20
C ILE A 200 -19.52 -7.46 4.42
N GLY A 201 -19.91 -7.99 5.57
CA GLY A 201 -19.17 -7.88 6.82
C GLY A 201 -17.82 -8.61 6.80
N ARG A 202 -17.17 -8.67 7.96
CA ARG A 202 -15.90 -9.42 8.13
C ARG A 202 -16.10 -10.91 7.87
N LEU A 203 -15.04 -11.54 7.37
CA LEU A 203 -14.99 -12.98 7.14
C LEU A 203 -13.88 -13.62 8.01
N PRO A 204 -14.18 -14.78 8.67
CA PRO A 204 -15.54 -15.33 8.84
C PRO A 204 -16.41 -14.38 9.69
N GLU A 205 -17.73 -14.47 9.58
CA GLU A 205 -18.67 -13.64 10.35
C GLU A 205 -18.48 -13.82 11.87
N ASP A 206 -18.25 -15.05 12.30
CA ASP A 206 -17.89 -15.37 13.69
C ASP A 206 -16.37 -15.63 13.75
N PRO A 207 -15.59 -14.75 14.40
CA PRO A 207 -14.14 -14.89 14.50
C PRO A 207 -13.70 -16.10 15.38
N ASP A 208 -14.58 -16.64 16.19
CA ASP A 208 -14.29 -17.79 17.07
C ASP A 208 -14.54 -19.14 16.39
N VAL A 209 -15.21 -19.14 15.25
CA VAL A 209 -15.42 -20.35 14.47
C VAL A 209 -14.07 -20.88 13.95
N LYS A 210 -13.82 -22.14 14.21
CA LYS A 210 -12.65 -22.84 13.67
C LYS A 210 -12.75 -22.89 12.14
N PRO A 211 -11.71 -22.45 11.40
CA PRO A 211 -11.72 -22.50 9.95
C PRO A 211 -11.99 -23.90 9.44
N ARG A 212 -12.96 -24.04 8.51
CA ARG A 212 -13.21 -25.31 7.83
C ARG A 212 -12.15 -25.52 6.76
N PRO A 213 -11.59 -26.71 6.62
CA PRO A 213 -10.62 -27.00 5.57
C PRO A 213 -11.16 -26.75 4.16
N LEU A 214 -12.46 -27.05 3.94
CA LEU A 214 -13.19 -26.79 2.71
C LEU A 214 -14.60 -26.29 3.07
N GLY A 215 -14.91 -25.08 2.62
CA GLY A 215 -16.23 -24.47 2.65
C GLY A 215 -16.99 -24.63 1.32
N LYS A 216 -18.17 -24.03 1.21
CA LYS A 216 -18.89 -23.90 -0.07
C LYS A 216 -18.06 -23.01 -1.00
N SER A 217 -17.81 -23.45 -2.23
CA SER A 217 -17.15 -22.64 -3.26
C SER A 217 -17.99 -21.41 -3.61
N GLN A 218 -17.38 -20.21 -3.58
CA GLN A 218 -18.05 -18.94 -3.80
C GLN A 218 -17.29 -18.05 -4.78
N TRP A 219 -15.99 -17.85 -4.55
CA TRP A 219 -15.17 -16.84 -5.21
C TRP A 219 -14.33 -17.43 -6.34
N ALA A 220 -14.31 -16.79 -7.51
CA ALA A 220 -13.40 -17.13 -8.59
C ALA A 220 -11.95 -16.79 -8.21
N ALA A 221 -11.76 -15.64 -7.60
CA ALA A 221 -10.50 -15.19 -7.06
C ALA A 221 -10.70 -14.31 -5.82
N ALA A 222 -9.61 -13.95 -5.16
CA ALA A 222 -9.65 -12.97 -4.08
C ALA A 222 -8.37 -12.14 -4.01
N VAL A 223 -8.49 -10.93 -3.44
CA VAL A 223 -7.35 -10.14 -2.94
C VAL A 223 -7.50 -10.01 -1.44
N ASP A 224 -6.53 -10.53 -0.69
CA ASP A 224 -6.57 -10.53 0.77
C ASP A 224 -5.58 -9.53 1.36
N CYS A 225 -6.15 -8.54 2.07
CA CYS A 225 -5.40 -7.52 2.80
C CYS A 225 -5.40 -7.74 4.31
N VAL A 226 -5.92 -8.88 4.79
CA VAL A 226 -6.17 -9.14 6.22
C VAL A 226 -5.28 -10.23 6.78
N GLY A 227 -5.09 -11.35 6.06
CA GLY A 227 -4.35 -12.50 6.58
C GLY A 227 -5.12 -13.32 7.62
N GLY A 228 -4.40 -14.07 8.42
CA GLY A 228 -4.93 -14.79 9.58
C GLY A 228 -6.08 -15.76 9.24
N LYS A 229 -7.10 -15.77 10.10
CA LYS A 229 -8.32 -16.60 9.92
C LYS A 229 -9.11 -16.18 8.67
N THR A 230 -9.07 -14.91 8.27
CA THR A 230 -9.74 -14.42 7.05
C THR A 230 -9.14 -15.07 5.80
N LEU A 231 -7.82 -15.07 5.64
CA LEU A 231 -7.16 -15.73 4.52
C LEU A 231 -7.43 -17.24 4.50
N ALA A 232 -7.43 -17.89 5.67
CA ALA A 232 -7.80 -19.31 5.78
C ALA A 232 -9.25 -19.57 5.32
N HIS A 233 -10.18 -18.69 5.68
CA HIS A 233 -11.57 -18.75 5.21
C HIS A 233 -11.65 -18.56 3.69
N VAL A 234 -10.97 -17.55 3.15
CA VAL A 234 -10.90 -17.28 1.70
C VAL A 234 -10.42 -18.53 0.95
N LEU A 235 -9.27 -19.09 1.32
CA LEU A 235 -8.73 -20.31 0.71
C LEU A 235 -9.72 -21.46 0.71
N SER A 236 -10.49 -21.62 1.80
CA SER A 236 -11.48 -22.70 1.94
C SER A 236 -12.72 -22.50 1.04
N THR A 237 -12.97 -21.28 0.56
CA THR A 237 -14.18 -20.89 -0.18
C THR A 237 -13.93 -20.52 -1.63
N LEU A 238 -12.68 -20.55 -2.10
CA LEU A 238 -12.36 -20.40 -3.51
C LEU A 238 -12.97 -21.55 -4.35
N LYS A 239 -13.35 -21.22 -5.58
CA LYS A 239 -13.76 -22.19 -6.61
C LYS A 239 -12.56 -23.06 -7.04
N TYR A 240 -12.84 -24.11 -7.81
CA TYR A 240 -11.83 -24.95 -8.43
C TYR A 240 -10.89 -24.11 -9.29
N ARG A 241 -9.57 -24.22 -9.07
CA ARG A 241 -8.50 -23.45 -9.70
C ARG A 241 -8.54 -21.94 -9.41
N GLY A 242 -9.29 -21.50 -8.41
CA GLY A 242 -9.28 -20.13 -7.97
C GLY A 242 -7.94 -19.72 -7.32
N ALA A 243 -7.65 -18.43 -7.29
CA ALA A 243 -6.43 -17.90 -6.70
C ALA A 243 -6.73 -16.77 -5.72
N VAL A 244 -5.89 -16.62 -4.69
CA VAL A 244 -5.90 -15.44 -3.81
C VAL A 244 -4.54 -14.76 -3.84
N ALA A 245 -4.52 -13.46 -4.13
CA ALA A 245 -3.36 -12.59 -3.96
C ALA A 245 -3.37 -12.07 -2.52
N ALA A 246 -2.33 -12.38 -1.74
CA ALA A 246 -2.24 -12.06 -0.33
C ALA A 246 -1.10 -11.08 -0.06
N SER A 247 -1.42 -9.94 0.55
CA SER A 247 -0.46 -8.87 0.85
C SER A 247 -0.55 -8.33 2.28
N GLY A 248 -1.62 -8.66 3.03
CA GLY A 248 -1.90 -8.07 4.34
C GLY A 248 -1.81 -9.06 5.50
N LEU A 249 -1.63 -8.49 6.71
CA LEU A 249 -1.53 -9.26 7.95
C LEU A 249 -2.22 -8.59 9.16
N THR A 250 -3.16 -7.67 8.91
CA THR A 250 -3.87 -6.96 9.98
C THR A 250 -4.70 -7.89 10.89
N GLY A 251 -5.11 -9.05 10.38
CA GLY A 251 -5.74 -10.13 11.14
C GLY A 251 -4.75 -11.14 11.76
N GLY A 252 -3.44 -10.86 11.67
CA GLY A 252 -2.35 -11.66 12.22
C GLY A 252 -1.54 -12.42 11.15
N PRO A 253 -0.28 -12.80 11.47
CA PRO A 253 0.63 -13.44 10.53
C PRO A 253 0.39 -14.96 10.37
N SER A 254 -0.35 -15.58 11.27
CA SER A 254 -0.59 -17.04 11.26
C SER A 254 -1.66 -17.40 10.22
N LEU A 255 -1.41 -18.42 9.41
CA LEU A 255 -2.36 -18.95 8.43
C LEU A 255 -2.88 -20.34 8.88
N PRO A 256 -4.00 -20.42 9.62
CA PRO A 256 -4.56 -21.68 10.13
C PRO A 256 -5.37 -22.42 9.06
N THR A 257 -4.71 -23.01 8.07
CA THR A 257 -5.32 -23.77 6.98
C THR A 257 -4.79 -25.20 6.90
N THR A 258 -5.25 -25.96 5.93
CA THR A 258 -4.77 -27.30 5.61
C THR A 258 -4.36 -27.38 4.13
N VAL A 259 -3.80 -28.49 3.70
CA VAL A 259 -3.46 -28.71 2.28
C VAL A 259 -4.68 -28.96 1.39
N LEU A 260 -5.87 -29.17 1.96
CA LEU A 260 -7.07 -29.61 1.21
C LEU A 260 -7.53 -28.62 0.13
N PRO A 261 -7.56 -27.28 0.32
CA PRO A 261 -7.87 -26.36 -0.75
C PRO A 261 -6.93 -26.51 -1.96
N PHE A 262 -5.65 -26.73 -1.70
CA PHE A 262 -4.62 -26.83 -2.72
C PHE A 262 -4.74 -28.15 -3.50
N ILE A 263 -4.82 -29.31 -2.83
CA ILE A 263 -4.82 -30.62 -3.50
C ILE A 263 -6.18 -31.05 -4.06
N LEU A 264 -7.30 -30.58 -3.49
CA LEU A 264 -8.66 -30.97 -3.92
C LEU A 264 -9.32 -29.97 -4.84
N ARG A 265 -8.91 -28.68 -4.79
CA ARG A 265 -9.46 -27.62 -5.65
C ARG A 265 -8.41 -26.95 -6.54
N GLY A 266 -7.13 -27.31 -6.39
CA GLY A 266 -6.05 -26.66 -7.15
C GLY A 266 -5.98 -25.14 -6.90
N VAL A 267 -6.29 -24.71 -5.67
CA VAL A 267 -6.26 -23.30 -5.29
C VAL A 267 -4.83 -22.81 -5.24
N ASP A 268 -4.59 -21.57 -5.69
CA ASP A 268 -3.30 -20.91 -5.59
C ASP A 268 -3.30 -19.82 -4.52
N LEU A 269 -2.22 -19.77 -3.73
CA LEU A 269 -1.90 -18.67 -2.83
C LEU A 269 -0.73 -17.89 -3.42
N LEU A 270 -0.98 -16.66 -3.87
CA LEU A 270 0.00 -15.79 -4.50
C LEU A 270 0.50 -14.79 -3.46
N GLY A 271 1.77 -14.88 -3.09
CA GLY A 271 2.42 -13.87 -2.25
C GLY A 271 2.66 -12.60 -3.06
N ILE A 272 2.28 -11.45 -2.51
CA ILE A 272 2.45 -10.14 -3.14
C ILE A 272 3.46 -9.34 -2.32
N ASP A 273 4.70 -9.28 -2.80
CA ASP A 273 5.77 -8.48 -2.21
C ASP A 273 6.03 -7.22 -3.03
N SER A 274 5.42 -6.12 -2.63
CA SER A 274 5.64 -4.79 -3.22
C SER A 274 6.89 -4.07 -2.67
N VAL A 275 7.59 -4.66 -1.70
CA VAL A 275 8.77 -4.04 -1.06
C VAL A 275 10.03 -4.33 -1.85
N GLN A 276 10.32 -5.60 -2.13
CA GLN A 276 11.56 -6.03 -2.78
C GLN A 276 11.40 -6.34 -4.28
N LEU A 277 10.28 -5.92 -4.89
CA LEU A 277 10.06 -6.11 -6.32
C LEU A 277 11.21 -5.48 -7.13
N PRO A 278 11.88 -6.22 -8.04
CA PRO A 278 12.95 -5.70 -8.88
C PRO A 278 12.53 -4.45 -9.67
N ILE A 279 13.47 -3.52 -9.86
CA ILE A 279 13.16 -2.19 -10.45
C ILE A 279 12.53 -2.29 -11.84
N ASP A 280 12.95 -3.22 -12.68
CA ASP A 280 12.40 -3.36 -14.04
C ASP A 280 10.93 -3.81 -14.00
N GLU A 281 10.58 -4.73 -13.11
CA GLU A 281 9.20 -5.17 -12.88
C GLU A 281 8.37 -4.04 -12.25
N ARG A 282 8.96 -3.28 -11.33
CA ARG A 282 8.34 -2.09 -10.73
C ARG A 282 8.03 -1.03 -11.78
N ARG A 283 8.99 -0.70 -12.64
CA ARG A 283 8.80 0.24 -13.77
C ARG A 283 7.73 -0.25 -14.74
N ALA A 284 7.71 -1.55 -15.05
CA ALA A 284 6.68 -2.15 -15.90
C ALA A 284 5.28 -2.03 -15.28
N LEU A 285 5.15 -2.29 -13.98
CA LEU A 285 3.87 -2.17 -13.28
C LEU A 285 3.41 -0.70 -13.18
N TRP A 286 4.30 0.27 -12.94
CA TRP A 286 3.95 1.69 -12.98
C TRP A 286 3.44 2.14 -14.35
N LYS A 287 3.97 1.59 -15.46
CA LYS A 287 3.42 1.82 -16.80
C LYS A 287 2.00 1.28 -16.93
N ARG A 288 1.71 0.09 -16.38
CA ARG A 288 0.35 -0.46 -16.33
C ARG A 288 -0.59 0.40 -15.49
N ILE A 289 -0.12 0.90 -14.33
CA ILE A 289 -0.88 1.82 -13.48
C ILE A 289 -1.23 3.13 -14.22
N ALA A 290 -0.36 3.59 -15.11
CA ALA A 290 -0.65 4.77 -15.94
C ALA A 290 -1.62 4.47 -17.09
N THR A 291 -1.88 3.20 -17.43
CA THR A 291 -2.64 2.77 -18.60
C THR A 291 -3.81 1.84 -18.26
N ASP A 292 -3.61 0.53 -18.32
CA ASP A 292 -4.67 -0.50 -18.21
C ASP A 292 -5.08 -0.80 -16.75
N LEU A 293 -4.23 -0.51 -15.78
CA LEU A 293 -4.51 -0.62 -14.34
C LEU A 293 -4.64 0.76 -13.68
N LYS A 294 -5.15 1.76 -14.40
CA LYS A 294 -5.34 3.11 -13.86
C LYS A 294 -6.58 3.15 -12.97
N PRO A 295 -6.43 3.51 -11.66
CA PRO A 295 -7.57 3.73 -10.80
C PRO A 295 -8.45 4.87 -11.33
N ARG A 296 -9.77 4.69 -11.30
CA ARG A 296 -10.75 5.67 -11.82
C ARG A 296 -11.25 6.65 -10.77
N HIS A 297 -11.24 6.23 -9.50
CA HIS A 297 -11.85 6.97 -8.39
C HIS A 297 -10.81 7.44 -7.36
N LEU A 298 -9.57 7.80 -7.80
CA LEU A 298 -8.52 8.26 -6.89
C LEU A 298 -8.99 9.43 -6.01
N ALA A 299 -9.75 10.38 -6.58
CA ALA A 299 -10.26 11.53 -5.82
C ALA A 299 -11.23 11.12 -4.69
N SER A 300 -12.11 10.14 -4.92
CA SER A 300 -13.03 9.62 -3.90
C SER A 300 -12.31 8.78 -2.83
N ILE A 301 -11.20 8.11 -3.22
CA ILE A 301 -10.38 7.30 -2.30
C ILE A 301 -9.52 8.17 -1.39
N THR A 302 -9.17 9.40 -1.82
CA THR A 302 -8.11 10.23 -1.22
C THR A 302 -8.66 11.27 -0.27
N ARG A 303 -7.96 11.43 0.86
CA ARG A 303 -8.04 12.63 1.71
C ARG A 303 -6.65 13.24 1.79
N GLU A 304 -6.53 14.50 1.35
CA GLU A 304 -5.28 15.26 1.47
C GLU A 304 -5.15 15.86 2.87
N VAL A 305 -3.94 15.78 3.42
CA VAL A 305 -3.56 16.38 4.70
C VAL A 305 -2.17 17.00 4.58
N ASP A 306 -1.93 18.07 5.32
CA ASP A 306 -0.59 18.62 5.45
C ASP A 306 0.26 17.73 6.35
N VAL A 307 1.57 17.68 6.10
CA VAL A 307 2.49 16.83 6.88
C VAL A 307 2.50 17.18 8.37
N GLU A 308 2.19 18.43 8.74
CA GLU A 308 2.02 18.84 10.15
C GLU A 308 0.91 18.05 10.87
N ASN A 309 -0.08 17.53 10.13
CA ASN A 309 -1.21 16.77 10.67
C ASN A 309 -1.06 15.25 10.53
N VAL A 310 0.12 14.78 10.09
CA VAL A 310 0.36 13.36 9.78
C VAL A 310 0.14 12.43 10.98
N THR A 311 0.42 12.89 12.19
CA THR A 311 0.27 12.09 13.43
C THR A 311 -1.16 11.63 13.65
N SER A 312 -2.16 12.50 13.43
CA SER A 312 -3.57 12.17 13.60
C SER A 312 -4.03 11.06 12.63
N VAL A 313 -3.49 11.07 11.40
CA VAL A 313 -3.76 10.04 10.40
C VAL A 313 -3.08 8.73 10.75
N ILE A 314 -1.83 8.77 11.20
CA ILE A 314 -1.07 7.61 11.68
C ILE A 314 -1.85 6.91 12.82
N ASP A 315 -2.33 7.67 13.81
CA ASP A 315 -3.13 7.14 14.91
C ASP A 315 -4.42 6.47 14.42
N SER A 316 -5.15 7.13 13.52
CA SER A 316 -6.37 6.57 12.92
C SER A 316 -6.12 5.28 12.14
N ILE A 317 -5.00 5.19 11.40
CA ILE A 317 -4.61 3.97 10.66
C ILE A 317 -4.23 2.85 11.64
N ARG A 318 -3.44 3.16 12.67
CA ARG A 318 -3.03 2.20 13.70
C ARG A 318 -4.25 1.57 14.38
N ASP A 319 -5.25 2.39 14.69
CA ASP A 319 -6.48 1.96 15.37
C ASP A 319 -7.49 1.30 14.39
N GLY A 320 -7.14 1.19 13.10
CA GLY A 320 -8.00 0.60 12.07
C GLY A 320 -9.20 1.45 11.68
N GLY A 321 -9.24 2.73 12.09
CA GLY A 321 -10.33 3.67 11.81
C GLY A 321 -10.29 4.32 10.43
N TYR A 322 -9.14 4.39 9.78
CA TYR A 322 -8.98 5.12 8.52
C TYR A 322 -9.58 4.38 7.32
N THR A 323 -10.27 5.10 6.44
CA THR A 323 -10.88 4.58 5.20
C THR A 323 -10.22 5.25 3.99
N GLY A 324 -9.88 4.47 2.95
CA GLY A 324 -9.22 4.96 1.75
C GLY A 324 -7.73 5.26 1.93
N ARG A 325 -7.25 6.35 1.30
CA ARG A 325 -5.86 6.79 1.25
C ARG A 325 -5.70 8.17 1.87
N ALA A 326 -4.61 8.37 2.59
CA ALA A 326 -4.15 9.68 3.01
C ALA A 326 -3.00 10.13 2.10
N LEU A 327 -3.23 11.19 1.33
CA LEU A 327 -2.21 11.91 0.60
C LEU A 327 -1.61 12.97 1.54
N VAL A 328 -0.32 12.92 1.75
CA VAL A 328 0.40 13.86 2.61
C VAL A 328 1.07 14.92 1.75
N ARG A 329 0.62 16.16 1.86
CA ARG A 329 1.30 17.31 1.24
C ARG A 329 2.51 17.68 2.09
N VAL A 330 3.69 17.59 1.49
CA VAL A 330 4.97 17.93 2.12
C VAL A 330 5.42 19.33 1.70
N ALA A 331 5.42 19.62 0.39
CA ALA A 331 5.76 20.93 -0.12
C ALA A 331 4.75 21.97 0.37
N GLY A 332 5.21 22.89 1.24
CA GLY A 332 4.39 23.91 1.88
C GLY A 332 3.39 23.39 2.92
N GLY A 333 3.59 22.17 3.43
CA GLY A 333 2.76 21.53 4.45
C GLY A 333 3.39 21.49 5.85
N PHE A 334 4.58 22.11 6.04
CA PHE A 334 5.27 22.30 7.32
C PHE A 334 4.91 23.64 7.96
#